data_e1358c3c96c27a4f1359ab6c018b441c
#
_entry.id   e1358c3c96c27a4f1359ab6c018b441c
#
_cell.length_a   1.000
_cell.length_b   1.000
_cell.length_c   1.000
_cell.angle_alpha   90.00
_cell.angle_beta   90.00
_cell.angle_gamma   90.00
#
_symmetry.space_group_name_H-M   'P 1'
#
loop_
_entity.id
_entity.type
_entity.pdbx_description
1 polymer ?
#
loop_
_entity_poly.entity_id
_entity_poly.type
_entity_poly.pdbx_seq_one_letter_code
_entity_poly.pdbx_strand_id
1 'polypeptide(L)'
;MRVQADRRRLALAFAANVAMFAVGLVGWRLARSTAVLGDALDMLADASGYAIAWLAVGGSAGRQRAAARWNGAMLMALGVALFGEVAHRWFVGESPDGPWIAVFAALSLAVNALVLRLLSVYRESRQPHLRATWIDTRADVLVNIGVLVSGLLVTLTGWRAIDLVAGAILGAFVIHEGWEIWEGDDDDDDDDDDDDDDDDDDDDSIEKRP
;
A
#
# COMPACT_ATOMS: atom_id res chain seq x y z
N MET A 1 18.17 20.00 -5.13
CA MET A 1 18.31 18.92 -6.13
C MET A 1 17.78 17.57 -5.61
N ARG A 2 18.08 17.11 -4.38
CA ARG A 2 17.61 15.82 -3.83
C ARG A 2 16.07 15.76 -3.75
N VAL A 3 15.42 16.74 -3.15
CA VAL A 3 13.93 16.82 -3.00
C VAL A 3 13.19 16.66 -4.34
N GLN A 4 13.68 17.27 -5.43
CA GLN A 4 13.05 17.12 -6.74
C GLN A 4 13.25 15.73 -7.33
N ALA A 5 14.41 15.10 -7.06
CA ALA A 5 14.67 13.73 -7.51
C ALA A 5 13.76 12.73 -6.77
N ASP A 6 13.56 12.92 -5.46
CA ASP A 6 12.70 12.07 -4.66
C ASP A 6 11.24 12.22 -5.07
N ARG A 7 10.73 13.44 -5.23
CA ARG A 7 9.39 13.69 -5.79
C ARG A 7 9.17 13.03 -7.14
N ARG A 8 10.18 13.06 -8.03
CA ARG A 8 10.06 12.43 -9.34
C ARG A 8 9.99 10.90 -9.25
N ARG A 9 10.77 10.28 -8.35
CA ARG A 9 10.75 8.82 -8.14
C ARG A 9 9.40 8.37 -7.58
N LEU A 10 8.91 9.05 -6.54
CA LEU A 10 7.60 8.77 -5.95
C LEU A 10 6.46 8.97 -6.97
N ALA A 11 6.51 10.03 -7.78
CA ALA A 11 5.52 10.26 -8.84
C ALA A 11 5.55 9.17 -9.93
N LEU A 12 6.73 8.66 -10.29
CA LEU A 12 6.85 7.54 -11.24
C LEU A 12 6.33 6.24 -10.64
N ALA A 13 6.64 5.94 -9.37
CA ALA A 13 6.12 4.78 -8.65
C ALA A 13 4.58 4.87 -8.56
N PHE A 14 4.03 6.01 -8.14
CA PHE A 14 2.60 6.29 -8.14
C PHE A 14 1.95 6.02 -9.50
N ALA A 15 2.48 6.62 -10.56
CA ALA A 15 1.92 6.48 -11.91
C ALA A 15 1.97 5.03 -12.41
N ALA A 16 3.04 4.29 -12.10
CA ALA A 16 3.18 2.87 -12.46
C ALA A 16 2.10 2.03 -11.75
N ASN A 17 1.90 2.23 -10.45
CA ASN A 17 0.91 1.49 -9.67
C ASN A 17 -0.53 1.86 -10.06
N VAL A 18 -0.85 3.13 -10.30
CA VAL A 18 -2.17 3.54 -10.84
C VAL A 18 -2.44 2.89 -12.20
N ALA A 19 -1.45 2.86 -13.10
CA ALA A 19 -1.60 2.21 -14.39
C ALA A 19 -1.83 0.70 -14.22
N MET A 20 -1.08 0.04 -13.33
CA MET A 20 -1.23 -1.38 -13.04
C MET A 20 -2.54 -1.71 -12.36
N PHE A 21 -3.03 -0.88 -11.44
CA PHE A 21 -4.38 -1.00 -10.89
C PHE A 21 -5.44 -1.04 -12.01
N ALA A 22 -5.39 -0.10 -12.95
CA ALA A 22 -6.33 -0.09 -14.08
C ALA A 22 -6.21 -1.34 -14.97
N VAL A 23 -4.98 -1.79 -15.25
CA VAL A 23 -4.71 -3.03 -15.98
C VAL A 23 -5.21 -4.25 -15.20
N GLY A 24 -5.00 -4.28 -13.88
CA GLY A 24 -5.45 -5.34 -12.98
C GLY A 24 -6.97 -5.47 -12.93
N LEU A 25 -7.72 -4.36 -12.97
CA LEU A 25 -9.19 -4.41 -13.08
C LEU A 25 -9.67 -5.06 -14.37
N VAL A 26 -8.97 -4.82 -15.49
CA VAL A 26 -9.24 -5.52 -16.76
C VAL A 26 -8.87 -7.00 -16.60
N GLY A 27 -7.73 -7.28 -16.00
CA GLY A 27 -7.24 -8.63 -15.71
C GLY A 27 -8.21 -9.45 -14.88
N TRP A 28 -8.73 -8.87 -13.79
CA TRP A 28 -9.77 -9.49 -12.97
C TRP A 28 -10.97 -9.99 -13.80
N ARG A 29 -11.46 -9.13 -14.70
CA ARG A 29 -12.59 -9.48 -15.58
C ARG A 29 -12.24 -10.61 -16.56
N LEU A 30 -11.05 -10.57 -17.16
CA LEU A 30 -10.60 -11.57 -18.15
C LEU A 30 -10.23 -12.89 -17.47
N ALA A 31 -9.48 -12.85 -16.39
CA ALA A 31 -9.06 -14.03 -15.63
C ALA A 31 -10.18 -14.61 -14.75
N ARG A 32 -11.24 -13.84 -14.47
CA ARG A 32 -12.28 -14.23 -13.52
C ARG A 32 -11.67 -14.68 -12.18
N SER A 33 -10.70 -13.91 -11.66
CA SER A 33 -9.83 -14.28 -10.55
C SER A 33 -9.93 -13.28 -9.40
N THR A 34 -10.16 -13.78 -8.20
CA THR A 34 -10.14 -12.97 -6.97
C THR A 34 -8.72 -12.61 -6.56
N ALA A 35 -7.74 -13.47 -6.87
CA ALA A 35 -6.33 -13.17 -6.64
C ALA A 35 -5.85 -11.98 -7.49
N VAL A 36 -6.24 -11.91 -8.78
CA VAL A 36 -5.92 -10.76 -9.64
C VAL A 36 -6.62 -9.48 -9.18
N LEU A 37 -7.85 -9.58 -8.65
CA LEU A 37 -8.51 -8.43 -8.06
C LEU A 37 -7.77 -7.94 -6.80
N GLY A 38 -7.37 -8.86 -5.93
CA GLY A 38 -6.59 -8.55 -4.73
C GLY A 38 -5.27 -7.86 -5.08
N ASP A 39 -4.52 -8.39 -6.05
CA ASP A 39 -3.30 -7.80 -6.58
C ASP A 39 -3.53 -6.37 -7.15
N ALA A 40 -4.65 -6.16 -7.85
CA ALA A 40 -4.99 -4.81 -8.31
C ALA A 40 -5.28 -3.84 -7.16
N LEU A 41 -5.97 -4.29 -6.10
CA LEU A 41 -6.24 -3.44 -4.92
C LEU A 41 -4.96 -3.13 -4.15
N ASP A 42 -4.01 -4.05 -4.09
CA ASP A 42 -2.68 -3.86 -3.55
C ASP A 42 -1.91 -2.75 -4.31
N MET A 43 -1.95 -2.76 -5.66
CA MET A 43 -1.41 -1.66 -6.47
C MET A 43 -2.05 -0.30 -6.16
N LEU A 44 -3.32 -0.27 -5.77
CA LEU A 44 -3.98 0.96 -5.33
C LEU A 44 -3.48 1.40 -3.94
N ALA A 45 -3.26 0.45 -3.02
CA ALA A 45 -2.66 0.71 -1.72
C ALA A 45 -1.28 1.35 -1.86
N ASP A 46 -0.41 0.74 -2.65
CA ASP A 46 0.92 1.24 -2.99
C ASP A 46 0.89 2.66 -3.57
N ALA A 47 0.05 2.87 -4.60
CA ALA A 47 -0.10 4.19 -5.20
C ALA A 47 -0.48 5.24 -4.14
N SER A 48 -1.34 4.87 -3.20
CA SER A 48 -1.77 5.74 -2.12
C SER A 48 -0.63 6.08 -1.17
N GLY A 49 0.18 5.09 -0.79
CA GLY A 49 1.39 5.27 0.01
C GLY A 49 2.40 6.21 -0.66
N TYR A 50 2.64 6.04 -1.97
CA TYR A 50 3.51 6.96 -2.72
C TYR A 50 2.95 8.37 -2.82
N ALA A 51 1.61 8.54 -2.93
CA ALA A 51 0.96 9.85 -2.93
C ALA A 51 1.13 10.55 -1.57
N ILE A 52 0.92 9.83 -0.47
CA ILE A 52 1.11 10.35 0.90
C ILE A 52 2.58 10.76 1.09
N ALA A 53 3.53 9.88 0.75
CA ALA A 53 4.95 10.18 0.84
C ALA A 53 5.34 11.40 -0.02
N TRP A 54 4.74 11.57 -1.20
CA TRP A 54 4.96 12.74 -2.07
C TRP A 54 4.38 14.03 -1.47
N LEU A 55 3.21 13.97 -0.83
CA LEU A 55 2.56 15.10 -0.14
C LEU A 55 3.33 15.49 1.13
N ALA A 56 3.91 14.53 1.84
CA ALA A 56 4.74 14.75 3.03
C ALA A 56 5.94 15.65 2.73
N VAL A 57 6.46 15.60 1.50
CA VAL A 57 7.55 16.48 1.05
C VAL A 57 7.06 17.91 0.84
N GLY A 58 6.59 18.62 1.90
CA GLY A 58 6.29 20.06 1.90
C GLY A 58 4.82 20.47 2.05
N GLY A 59 3.97 19.58 2.57
CA GLY A 59 2.57 19.86 2.90
C GLY A 59 2.36 20.22 4.39
N SER A 60 1.17 20.76 4.73
CA SER A 60 0.78 20.93 6.13
C SER A 60 0.35 19.59 6.75
N ALA A 61 0.78 19.31 7.99
CA ALA A 61 0.49 18.07 8.71
C ALA A 61 -1.00 17.70 8.73
N GLY A 62 -1.88 18.65 9.05
CA GLY A 62 -3.32 18.36 9.14
C GLY A 62 -3.97 17.89 7.83
N ARG A 63 -3.50 18.36 6.66
CA ARG A 63 -4.02 17.88 5.36
C ARG A 63 -3.48 16.49 5.01
N GLN A 64 -2.27 16.19 5.44
CA GLN A 64 -1.66 14.87 5.24
C GLN A 64 -2.40 13.83 6.06
N ARG A 65 -2.70 14.11 7.34
CA ARG A 65 -3.47 13.25 8.24
C ARG A 65 -4.87 12.95 7.69
N ALA A 66 -5.62 13.98 7.31
CA ALA A 66 -6.96 13.78 6.75
C ALA A 66 -6.93 12.93 5.46
N ALA A 67 -5.93 13.10 4.60
CA ALA A 67 -5.77 12.29 3.41
C ALA A 67 -5.41 10.83 3.74
N ALA A 68 -4.51 10.61 4.72
CA ALA A 68 -4.13 9.28 5.18
C ALA A 68 -5.34 8.51 5.77
N ARG A 69 -6.08 9.12 6.70
CA ARG A 69 -7.30 8.53 7.28
C ARG A 69 -8.36 8.17 6.23
N TRP A 70 -8.63 9.08 5.31
CA TRP A 70 -9.57 8.79 4.22
C TRP A 70 -9.10 7.62 3.36
N ASN A 71 -7.81 7.58 3.06
CA ASN A 71 -7.20 6.53 2.28
C ASN A 71 -7.25 5.17 3.00
N GLY A 72 -6.86 5.11 4.27
CA GLY A 72 -6.93 3.90 5.08
C GLY A 72 -8.35 3.35 5.15
N ALA A 73 -9.37 4.21 5.40
CA ALA A 73 -10.77 3.81 5.39
C ALA A 73 -11.21 3.25 4.03
N MET A 74 -10.79 3.87 2.93
CA MET A 74 -11.09 3.40 1.58
C MET A 74 -10.49 2.02 1.32
N LEU A 75 -9.23 1.79 1.67
CA LEU A 75 -8.56 0.51 1.50
C LEU A 75 -9.22 -0.60 2.32
N MET A 76 -9.57 -0.34 3.58
CA MET A 76 -10.32 -1.29 4.40
C MET A 76 -11.67 -1.65 3.75
N ALA A 77 -12.40 -0.67 3.23
CA ALA A 77 -13.68 -0.92 2.55
C ALA A 77 -13.48 -1.76 1.27
N LEU A 78 -12.42 -1.52 0.50
CA LEU A 78 -12.08 -2.30 -0.70
C LEU A 78 -11.67 -3.73 -0.35
N GLY A 79 -10.90 -3.94 0.72
CA GLY A 79 -10.55 -5.28 1.19
C GLY A 79 -11.78 -6.07 1.66
N VAL A 80 -12.73 -5.43 2.35
CA VAL A 80 -14.02 -6.04 2.71
C VAL A 80 -14.83 -6.38 1.45
N ALA A 81 -14.86 -5.50 0.45
CA ALA A 81 -15.52 -5.78 -0.83
C ALA A 81 -14.90 -6.97 -1.56
N LEU A 82 -13.57 -7.15 -1.46
CA LEU A 82 -12.88 -8.32 -2.02
C LEU A 82 -13.32 -9.62 -1.34
N PHE A 83 -13.51 -9.64 -0.01
CA PHE A 83 -14.10 -10.78 0.67
C PHE A 83 -15.54 -11.07 0.19
N GLY A 84 -16.32 -10.03 -0.09
CA GLY A 84 -17.64 -10.16 -0.72
C GLY A 84 -17.56 -10.84 -2.09
N GLU A 85 -16.59 -10.47 -2.92
CA GLU A 85 -16.35 -11.11 -4.23
C GLU A 85 -15.88 -12.57 -4.08
N VAL A 86 -14.98 -12.86 -3.12
CA VAL A 86 -14.58 -14.25 -2.81
C VAL A 86 -15.78 -15.10 -2.42
N ALA A 87 -16.61 -14.60 -1.51
CA ALA A 87 -17.83 -15.29 -1.08
C ALA A 87 -18.81 -15.49 -2.26
N HIS A 88 -19.06 -14.44 -3.05
CA HIS A 88 -19.90 -14.52 -4.23
C HIS A 88 -19.43 -15.62 -5.18
N ARG A 89 -18.16 -15.64 -5.54
CA ARG A 89 -17.59 -16.66 -6.45
C ARG A 89 -17.59 -18.06 -5.86
N TRP A 90 -17.44 -18.18 -4.55
CA TRP A 90 -17.59 -19.47 -3.86
C TRP A 90 -18.96 -20.09 -4.13
N PHE A 91 -20.04 -19.31 -4.03
CA PHE A 91 -21.41 -19.79 -4.22
C PHE A 91 -21.81 -19.93 -5.69
N VAL A 92 -21.38 -19.01 -6.56
CA VAL A 92 -21.73 -19.03 -7.99
C VAL A 92 -20.97 -20.15 -8.72
N GLY A 93 -19.79 -20.52 -8.23
CA GLY A 93 -19.05 -21.65 -8.80
C GLY A 93 -18.26 -21.29 -10.06
N GLU A 94 -17.95 -20.02 -10.32
CA GLU A 94 -17.08 -19.62 -11.43
C GLU A 94 -15.68 -20.23 -11.30
N SER A 95 -15.14 -20.63 -12.45
CA SER A 95 -13.76 -21.15 -12.52
C SER A 95 -12.83 -20.06 -13.03
N PRO A 96 -11.74 -19.76 -12.29
CA PRO A 96 -10.74 -18.80 -12.72
C PRO A 96 -9.94 -19.36 -13.92
N ASP A 97 -9.44 -18.45 -14.76
CA ASP A 97 -8.59 -18.77 -15.91
C ASP A 97 -7.12 -18.63 -15.51
N GLY A 98 -6.50 -19.76 -15.16
CA GLY A 98 -5.14 -19.83 -14.66
C GLY A 98 -4.09 -19.18 -15.58
N PRO A 99 -4.08 -19.42 -16.91
CA PRO A 99 -3.22 -18.72 -17.84
C PRO A 99 -3.31 -17.19 -17.76
N TRP A 100 -4.52 -16.63 -17.70
CA TRP A 100 -4.69 -15.19 -17.55
C TRP A 100 -4.22 -14.67 -16.18
N ILE A 101 -4.46 -15.43 -15.09
CA ILE A 101 -3.89 -15.10 -13.77
C ILE A 101 -2.36 -14.99 -13.89
N ALA A 102 -1.71 -15.99 -14.45
CA ALA A 102 -0.25 -16.01 -14.60
C ALA A 102 0.27 -14.83 -15.44
N VAL A 103 -0.43 -14.46 -16.52
CA VAL A 103 -0.06 -13.31 -17.36
C VAL A 103 -0.13 -11.99 -16.58
N PHE A 104 -1.24 -11.74 -15.88
CA PHE A 104 -1.39 -10.50 -15.12
C PHE A 104 -0.45 -10.45 -13.92
N ALA A 105 -0.29 -11.54 -13.17
CA ALA A 105 0.67 -11.62 -12.08
C ALA A 105 2.13 -11.43 -12.53
N ALA A 106 2.52 -11.97 -13.68
CA ALA A 106 3.86 -11.72 -14.24
C ALA A 106 4.05 -10.26 -14.64
N LEU A 107 3.01 -9.58 -15.13
CA LEU A 107 3.07 -8.15 -15.47
C LEU A 107 3.19 -7.30 -14.20
N SER A 108 2.38 -7.58 -13.17
CA SER A 108 2.47 -6.93 -11.85
C SER A 108 3.86 -7.11 -11.24
N LEU A 109 4.35 -8.35 -11.21
CA LEU A 109 5.69 -8.68 -10.72
C LEU A 109 6.79 -7.88 -11.45
N ALA A 110 6.69 -7.76 -12.78
CA ALA A 110 7.66 -6.99 -13.57
C ALA A 110 7.63 -5.50 -13.22
N VAL A 111 6.44 -4.93 -13.03
CA VAL A 111 6.27 -3.51 -12.64
C VAL A 111 6.77 -3.28 -11.23
N ASN A 112 6.39 -4.11 -10.24
CA ASN A 112 6.87 -3.98 -8.87
C ASN A 112 8.38 -4.20 -8.75
N ALA A 113 8.97 -5.10 -9.52
CA ALA A 113 10.42 -5.24 -9.59
C ALA A 113 11.12 -3.98 -10.16
N LEU A 114 10.51 -3.32 -11.16
CA LEU A 114 11.02 -2.04 -11.68
C LEU A 114 10.88 -0.91 -10.66
N VAL A 115 9.75 -0.83 -9.95
CA VAL A 115 9.53 0.16 -8.88
C VAL A 115 10.50 -0.10 -7.74
N LEU A 116 10.68 -1.34 -7.29
CA LEU A 116 11.66 -1.72 -6.27
C LEU A 116 13.08 -1.26 -6.65
N ARG A 117 13.47 -1.46 -7.93
CA ARG A 117 14.75 -0.98 -8.44
C ARG A 117 14.82 0.55 -8.44
N LEU A 118 13.76 1.25 -8.80
CA LEU A 118 13.68 2.71 -8.78
C LEU A 118 13.84 3.25 -7.35
N LEU A 119 13.26 2.58 -6.36
CA LEU A 119 13.27 2.94 -4.95
C LEU A 119 14.48 2.37 -4.18
N SER A 120 15.35 1.59 -4.82
CA SER A 120 16.54 0.96 -4.17
C SER A 120 17.48 1.95 -3.48
N VAL A 121 17.47 3.22 -3.89
CA VAL A 121 18.21 4.31 -3.25
C VAL A 121 17.74 4.60 -1.83
N TYR A 122 16.51 4.19 -1.47
CA TYR A 122 15.92 4.39 -0.15
C TYR A 122 16.20 3.25 0.83
N ARG A 123 16.81 2.16 0.38
CA ARG A 123 17.14 0.99 1.20
C ARG A 123 17.85 1.35 2.52
N GLU A 124 18.78 2.31 2.47
CA GLU A 124 19.57 2.77 3.61
C GLU A 124 19.25 4.23 3.98
N SER A 125 18.05 4.70 3.62
CA SER A 125 17.60 6.05 3.93
C SER A 125 17.45 6.21 5.45
N ARG A 126 17.88 7.39 5.96
CA ARG A 126 17.65 7.80 7.35
C ARG A 126 16.24 8.37 7.55
N GLN A 127 15.51 8.65 6.49
CA GLN A 127 14.13 9.12 6.53
C GLN A 127 13.20 7.90 6.60
N PRO A 128 12.46 7.71 7.73
CA PRO A 128 11.66 6.50 7.96
C PRO A 128 10.65 6.25 6.84
N HIS A 129 9.89 7.27 6.41
CA HIS A 129 8.89 7.16 5.36
C HIS A 129 9.44 6.71 4.00
N LEU A 130 10.65 7.15 3.61
CA LEU A 130 11.28 6.68 2.36
C LEU A 130 11.81 5.24 2.48
N ARG A 131 12.31 4.86 3.66
CA ARG A 131 12.74 3.49 3.92
C ARG A 131 11.54 2.54 3.94
N ALA A 132 10.42 2.94 4.53
CA ALA A 132 9.17 2.18 4.54
C ALA A 132 8.74 1.87 3.10
N THR A 133 8.63 2.86 2.21
CA THR A 133 8.23 2.62 0.80
C THR A 133 9.08 1.58 0.08
N TRP A 134 10.38 1.46 0.41
CA TRP A 134 11.22 0.42 -0.16
C TRP A 134 10.95 -0.96 0.43
N ILE A 135 10.68 -1.03 1.74
CA ILE A 135 10.35 -2.29 2.45
C ILE A 135 9.03 -2.84 1.91
N ASP A 136 8.00 -1.98 1.79
CA ASP A 136 6.68 -2.33 1.28
C ASP A 136 6.77 -2.88 -0.15
N THR A 137 7.36 -2.13 -1.07
CA THR A 137 7.54 -2.60 -2.47
C THR A 137 8.31 -3.93 -2.56
N ARG A 138 9.20 -4.23 -1.60
CA ARG A 138 9.85 -5.54 -1.54
C ARG A 138 8.89 -6.65 -1.12
N ALA A 139 7.96 -6.35 -0.20
CA ALA A 139 6.92 -7.31 0.20
C ALA A 139 6.00 -7.60 -0.98
N ASP A 140 5.61 -6.59 -1.77
CA ASP A 140 4.74 -6.72 -2.94
C ASP A 140 5.33 -7.64 -4.01
N VAL A 141 6.63 -7.57 -4.23
CA VAL A 141 7.32 -8.52 -5.13
C VAL A 141 7.11 -9.96 -4.67
N LEU A 142 7.14 -10.23 -3.35
CA LEU A 142 6.89 -11.58 -2.81
C LEU A 142 5.43 -11.98 -2.94
N VAL A 143 4.50 -11.07 -2.68
CA VAL A 143 3.06 -11.26 -2.87
C VAL A 143 2.76 -11.61 -4.33
N ASN A 144 3.29 -10.84 -5.27
CA ASN A 144 3.12 -11.08 -6.71
C ASN A 144 3.67 -12.43 -7.17
N ILE A 145 4.78 -12.90 -6.59
CA ILE A 145 5.26 -14.27 -6.82
C ILE A 145 4.21 -15.27 -6.34
N GLY A 146 3.58 -15.04 -5.19
CA GLY A 146 2.50 -15.88 -4.67
C GLY A 146 1.30 -15.95 -5.61
N VAL A 147 0.87 -14.81 -6.16
CA VAL A 147 -0.24 -14.75 -7.15
C VAL A 147 0.14 -15.47 -8.45
N LEU A 148 1.37 -15.29 -8.92
CA LEU A 148 1.87 -16.02 -10.10
C LEU A 148 1.85 -17.54 -9.88
N VAL A 149 2.33 -18.00 -8.73
CA VAL A 149 2.30 -19.43 -8.36
C VAL A 149 0.86 -19.91 -8.26
N SER A 150 -0.07 -19.14 -7.70
CA SER A 150 -1.50 -19.52 -7.65
C SER A 150 -2.07 -19.70 -9.05
N GLY A 151 -1.79 -18.80 -9.98
CA GLY A 151 -2.22 -18.89 -11.37
C GLY A 151 -1.68 -20.14 -12.08
N LEU A 152 -0.40 -20.48 -11.85
CA LEU A 152 0.20 -21.71 -12.38
C LEU A 152 -0.45 -22.96 -11.79
N LEU A 153 -0.71 -22.98 -10.48
CA LEU A 153 -1.38 -24.08 -9.81
C LEU A 153 -2.83 -24.25 -10.28
N VAL A 154 -3.57 -23.15 -10.48
CA VAL A 154 -4.91 -23.19 -11.07
C VAL A 154 -4.84 -23.77 -12.48
N THR A 155 -3.86 -23.37 -13.29
CA THR A 155 -3.66 -23.92 -14.65
C THR A 155 -3.43 -25.43 -14.63
N LEU A 156 -2.63 -25.93 -13.69
CA LEU A 156 -2.26 -27.34 -13.60
C LEU A 156 -3.36 -28.22 -13.00
N THR A 157 -4.10 -27.69 -12.02
CA THR A 157 -5.05 -28.49 -11.21
C THR A 157 -6.51 -28.24 -11.56
N GLY A 158 -6.84 -27.09 -12.16
CA GLY A 158 -8.21 -26.60 -12.34
C GLY A 158 -8.92 -26.26 -11.01
N TRP A 159 -8.18 -26.16 -9.91
CA TRP A 159 -8.76 -26.03 -8.56
C TRP A 159 -9.03 -24.56 -8.24
N ARG A 160 -10.29 -24.14 -8.38
CA ARG A 160 -10.74 -22.76 -8.11
C ARG A 160 -10.47 -22.30 -6.68
N ALA A 161 -10.39 -23.22 -5.71
CA ALA A 161 -10.14 -22.87 -4.31
C ALA A 161 -8.78 -22.19 -4.12
N ILE A 162 -7.80 -22.45 -4.99
CA ILE A 162 -6.47 -21.83 -4.93
C ILE A 162 -6.59 -20.31 -5.16
N ASP A 163 -7.35 -19.89 -6.17
CA ASP A 163 -7.60 -18.48 -6.47
C ASP A 163 -8.40 -17.77 -5.36
N LEU A 164 -9.43 -18.45 -4.83
CA LEU A 164 -10.26 -17.91 -3.75
C LEU A 164 -9.44 -17.70 -2.47
N VAL A 165 -8.57 -18.65 -2.12
CA VAL A 165 -7.68 -18.53 -0.95
C VAL A 165 -6.66 -17.41 -1.16
N ALA A 166 -6.04 -17.33 -2.35
CA ALA A 166 -5.13 -16.23 -2.68
C ALA A 166 -5.84 -14.87 -2.61
N GLY A 167 -7.04 -14.75 -3.17
CA GLY A 167 -7.85 -13.52 -3.08
C GLY A 167 -8.23 -13.16 -1.63
N ALA A 168 -8.56 -14.16 -0.79
CA ALA A 168 -8.86 -13.92 0.62
C ALA A 168 -7.62 -13.43 1.41
N ILE A 169 -6.45 -14.01 1.15
CA ILE A 169 -5.19 -13.57 1.76
C ILE A 169 -4.89 -12.12 1.37
N LEU A 170 -5.02 -11.78 0.08
CA LEU A 170 -4.82 -10.42 -0.41
C LEU A 170 -5.85 -9.43 0.16
N GLY A 171 -7.11 -9.85 0.31
CA GLY A 171 -8.14 -9.04 0.97
C GLY A 171 -7.79 -8.71 2.42
N ALA A 172 -7.27 -9.69 3.17
CA ALA A 172 -6.79 -9.47 4.53
C ALA A 172 -5.57 -8.53 4.56
N PHE A 173 -4.66 -8.67 3.59
CA PHE A 173 -3.50 -7.80 3.45
C PHE A 173 -3.89 -6.35 3.19
N VAL A 174 -4.77 -6.08 2.22
CA VAL A 174 -5.27 -4.72 1.92
C VAL A 174 -6.00 -4.08 3.11
N ILE A 175 -6.77 -4.89 3.90
CA ILE A 175 -7.38 -4.39 5.14
C ILE A 175 -6.31 -4.02 6.17
N HIS A 176 -5.28 -4.85 6.31
CA HIS A 176 -4.20 -4.60 7.26
C HIS A 176 -3.43 -3.32 6.91
N GLU A 177 -3.07 -3.12 5.65
CA GLU A 177 -2.43 -1.88 5.19
C GLU A 177 -3.32 -0.65 5.40
N GLY A 178 -4.62 -0.77 5.09
CA GLY A 178 -5.57 0.31 5.36
C GLY A 178 -5.64 0.66 6.86
N TRP A 179 -5.55 -0.34 7.73
CA TRP A 179 -5.53 -0.16 9.17
C TRP A 179 -4.23 0.51 9.65
N GLU A 180 -3.06 0.05 9.19
CA GLU A 180 -1.77 0.67 9.54
C GLU A 180 -1.69 2.15 9.11
N ILE A 181 -2.21 2.48 7.91
CA ILE A 181 -2.29 3.87 7.46
C ILE A 181 -3.23 4.69 8.36
N TRP A 182 -4.31 4.09 8.87
CA TRP A 182 -5.24 4.75 9.76
C TRP A 182 -4.65 4.96 11.16
N GLU A 183 -4.03 3.94 11.74
CA GLU A 183 -3.49 3.94 13.12
C GLU A 183 -2.21 4.78 13.23
N GLY A 184 -1.31 4.71 12.26
CA GLY A 184 -0.07 5.49 12.25
C GLY A 184 -0.27 7.01 12.24
N ASP A 185 -1.51 7.49 12.05
CA ASP A 185 -1.89 8.89 12.12
C ASP A 185 -2.36 9.30 13.54
N ASP A 186 -2.73 8.33 14.39
CA ASP A 186 -3.13 8.58 15.78
C ASP A 186 -1.89 8.66 16.71
N ASP A 187 -0.82 7.91 16.43
CA ASP A 187 0.43 7.94 17.19
C ASP A 187 1.15 9.30 17.06
N ASP A 188 1.02 9.99 15.91
CA ASP A 188 1.59 11.32 15.67
C ASP A 188 0.82 12.44 16.42
N ASP A 189 -0.46 12.23 16.82
CA ASP A 189 -1.25 13.20 17.57
C ASP A 189 -0.92 13.20 19.08
N ASP A 190 -0.50 12.03 19.63
CA ASP A 190 -0.17 11.90 21.05
C ASP A 190 1.21 12.50 21.38
N ASP A 191 2.14 12.55 20.40
CA ASP A 191 3.48 13.13 20.57
C ASP A 191 3.49 14.69 20.47
N ASP A 192 2.49 15.29 19.79
CA ASP A 192 2.41 16.77 19.63
C ASP A 192 1.79 17.46 20.86
N ASP A 193 1.06 16.74 21.74
CA ASP A 193 0.40 17.31 22.93
C ASP A 193 1.34 17.38 24.17
N ASP A 194 2.48 16.68 24.18
CA ASP A 194 3.41 16.62 25.30
C ASP A 194 4.48 17.74 25.29
N ASP A 195 4.62 18.52 24.20
CA ASP A 195 5.68 19.52 24.05
C ASP A 195 5.27 20.96 24.52
N ASP A 196 3.98 21.17 24.91
CA ASP A 196 3.48 22.52 25.23
C ASP A 196 3.52 22.91 26.74
N ASP A 197 3.98 22.01 27.66
CA ASP A 197 3.85 22.24 29.12
C ASP A 197 5.14 22.70 29.85
N ASP A 198 6.27 22.99 29.18
CA ASP A 198 7.56 23.27 29.88
C ASP A 198 8.08 24.72 29.79
N ASP A 199 7.29 25.75 29.46
CA ASP A 199 7.73 27.14 29.42
C ASP A 199 6.99 28.10 30.39
N ASP A 200 6.84 27.75 31.68
CA ASP A 200 6.53 28.74 32.71
C ASP A 200 7.15 28.32 34.05
N ASP A 201 8.39 28.74 34.35
CA ASP A 201 8.91 29.07 35.69
C ASP A 201 10.41 29.35 35.59
N ASP A 202 10.78 30.63 35.50
CA ASP A 202 11.98 31.22 36.18
C ASP A 202 12.13 32.70 35.84
N ASP A 203 11.35 33.53 36.51
CA ASP A 203 11.75 34.95 36.76
C ASP A 203 11.38 35.37 38.18
N ASP A 204 12.31 35.22 39.11
CA ASP A 204 12.39 36.07 40.32
C ASP A 204 13.69 35.80 41.08
N SER A 205 14.69 36.64 40.87
CA SER A 205 15.58 37.09 41.98
C SER A 205 16.67 38.06 41.49
N ILE A 206 16.31 39.32 41.38
CA ILE A 206 17.34 40.38 41.45
C ILE A 206 17.26 40.98 42.83
N GLU A 207 18.17 40.55 43.69
CA GLU A 207 18.39 41.18 44.98
C GLU A 207 19.47 42.28 44.91
N LYS A 208 19.08 43.41 45.42
CA LYS A 208 19.87 44.62 45.68
C LYS A 208 21.07 44.36 46.59
N ARG A 209 22.21 45.06 46.36
CA ARG A 209 22.98 45.69 47.40
C ARG A 209 24.19 46.45 46.89
N PRO A 210 24.80 47.26 47.80
CA PRO A 210 24.59 48.68 47.97
C PRO A 210 25.69 49.47 47.29
#